data_9d9ce2298b1fe29fdf1bfb9550d6f74e
#
_entry.id   9d9ce2298b1fe29fdf1bfb9550d6f74e
#
_cell.length_a   1.000
_cell.length_b   1.000
_cell.length_c   1.000
_cell.angle_alpha   90.00
_cell.angle_beta   90.00
_cell.angle_gamma   90.00
#
_symmetry.space_group_name_H-M   'P 1'
#
loop_
_entity.id
_entity.type
_entity.pdbx_description
1 polymer ?
#
loop_
_entity_poly.entity_id
_entity_poly.type
_entity_poly.pdbx_seq_one_letter_code
_entity_poly.pdbx_strand_id
1 'polypeptide(L)'
;MKWRTVVAVLAPIAVCSLASAQAPTPESPGRPVILKAARELMEKARYCALVTIGGDGHPQARTIDAFPPDDDMTVWIATNPVTRKVAEVRKDPRVTLYYYEPGGPGYVTLLGRAVVVSDPAEKAKRWKEDWAAFYKDKNRGDDYVLIRVTPFRLEMVSYGHGLLNDPASWRPLSIELP
;
A
#
# COMPACT_ATOMS: atom_id res chain seq x y z
N MET A 1 -78.77 -42.48 23.05
CA MET A 1 -77.28 -42.20 23.06
C MET A 1 -77.07 -41.20 21.96
N LYS A 2 -76.85 -39.89 22.36
CA LYS A 2 -76.71 -38.77 21.39
C LYS A 2 -75.22 -38.45 21.22
N TRP A 3 -74.67 -38.64 20.02
CA TRP A 3 -73.30 -38.27 19.68
C TRP A 3 -73.25 -36.77 19.34
N ARG A 4 -72.43 -36.04 20.05
CA ARG A 4 -72.18 -34.63 19.78
C ARG A 4 -70.91 -34.54 18.86
N THR A 5 -71.13 -34.07 17.64
CA THR A 5 -70.08 -33.79 16.69
C THR A 5 -69.35 -32.51 17.12
N VAL A 6 -68.05 -32.60 17.41
CA VAL A 6 -67.17 -31.44 17.67
C VAL A 6 -66.61 -31.03 16.35
N VAL A 7 -66.96 -29.82 15.88
CA VAL A 7 -66.34 -29.17 14.69
C VAL A 7 -65.11 -28.37 15.18
N ALA A 8 -63.96 -28.82 14.82
CA ALA A 8 -62.69 -28.05 15.05
C ALA A 8 -62.57 -26.99 13.98
N VAL A 9 -62.60 -25.72 14.40
CA VAL A 9 -62.26 -24.55 13.52
C VAL A 9 -60.75 -24.31 13.54
N LEU A 10 -60.05 -24.62 12.43
CA LEU A 10 -58.71 -24.31 12.21
C LEU A 10 -58.59 -22.82 11.74
N ALA A 11 -58.02 -21.97 12.59
CA ALA A 11 -57.71 -20.61 12.21
C ALA A 11 -56.39 -20.58 11.41
N PRO A 12 -56.25 -19.80 10.31
CA PRO A 12 -55.01 -19.70 9.56
C PRO A 12 -54.01 -18.85 10.35
N ILE A 13 -52.83 -19.43 10.59
CA ILE A 13 -51.67 -18.68 11.13
C ILE A 13 -51.06 -17.88 9.97
N ALA A 14 -51.24 -16.58 9.98
CA ALA A 14 -50.55 -15.68 9.06
C ALA A 14 -49.06 -15.60 9.44
N VAL A 15 -48.22 -16.24 8.66
CA VAL A 15 -46.73 -16.07 8.75
C VAL A 15 -46.37 -14.71 8.19
N CYS A 16 -46.13 -13.76 9.06
CA CYS A 16 -45.58 -12.45 8.69
C CYS A 16 -44.13 -12.62 8.37
N SER A 17 -43.75 -12.69 7.08
CA SER A 17 -42.35 -12.68 6.64
C SER A 17 -41.76 -11.30 6.92
N LEU A 18 -40.94 -11.18 7.96
CA LEU A 18 -40.10 -10.03 8.19
C LEU A 18 -39.00 -10.03 7.10
N ALA A 19 -39.20 -9.22 6.07
CA ALA A 19 -38.14 -8.91 5.12
C ALA A 19 -37.07 -8.14 5.88
N SER A 20 -35.95 -8.78 6.21
CA SER A 20 -34.76 -8.11 6.71
C SER A 20 -34.28 -7.15 5.63
N ALA A 21 -34.51 -5.85 5.82
CA ALA A 21 -33.88 -4.82 5.03
C ALA A 21 -32.36 -4.90 5.31
N GLN A 22 -31.61 -5.47 4.37
CA GLN A 22 -30.16 -5.43 4.41
C GLN A 22 -29.72 -3.97 4.34
N ALA A 23 -28.99 -3.52 5.37
CA ALA A 23 -28.37 -2.20 5.35
C ALA A 23 -27.50 -2.10 4.08
N PRO A 24 -27.51 -0.96 3.35
CA PRO A 24 -26.66 -0.79 2.18
C PRO A 24 -25.21 -1.05 2.57
N THR A 25 -24.56 -1.98 1.86
CA THR A 25 -23.13 -2.22 1.99
C THR A 25 -22.43 -0.91 1.65
N PRO A 26 -21.56 -0.36 2.50
CA PRO A 26 -20.85 0.87 2.16
C PRO A 26 -20.11 0.66 0.84
N GLU A 27 -20.38 1.54 -0.12
CA GLU A 27 -19.72 1.51 -1.43
C GLU A 27 -18.22 1.64 -1.23
N SER A 28 -17.45 0.74 -1.83
CA SER A 28 -15.99 0.77 -1.75
C SER A 28 -15.47 2.11 -2.29
N PRO A 29 -14.56 2.80 -1.59
CA PRO A 29 -14.05 4.10 -2.04
C PRO A 29 -13.43 3.98 -3.43
N GLY A 30 -13.75 4.93 -4.30
CA GLY A 30 -13.25 4.94 -5.67
C GLY A 30 -11.72 5.07 -5.74
N ARG A 31 -11.10 4.50 -6.78
CA ARG A 31 -9.64 4.55 -7.03
C ARG A 31 -9.00 5.94 -6.81
N PRO A 32 -9.57 7.08 -7.28
CA PRO A 32 -8.98 8.40 -7.07
C PRO A 32 -8.86 8.78 -5.59
N VAL A 33 -9.85 8.40 -4.77
CA VAL A 33 -9.86 8.66 -3.33
C VAL A 33 -8.74 7.89 -2.64
N ILE A 34 -8.59 6.61 -2.97
CA ILE A 34 -7.53 5.74 -2.43
C ILE A 34 -6.15 6.28 -2.80
N LEU A 35 -5.92 6.64 -4.08
CA LEU A 35 -4.63 7.17 -4.53
C LEU A 35 -4.27 8.50 -3.85
N LYS A 36 -5.24 9.40 -3.70
CA LYS A 36 -5.03 10.68 -3.00
C LYS A 36 -4.63 10.44 -1.54
N ALA A 37 -5.40 9.64 -0.81
CA ALA A 37 -5.13 9.33 0.59
C ALA A 37 -3.77 8.62 0.77
N ALA A 38 -3.43 7.70 -0.13
CA ALA A 38 -2.13 7.03 -0.10
C ALA A 38 -0.97 8.01 -0.27
N ARG A 39 -1.04 8.97 -1.22
CA ARG A 39 -0.02 10.01 -1.39
C ARG A 39 0.14 10.86 -0.14
N GLU A 40 -0.98 11.36 0.40
CA GLU A 40 -0.96 12.19 1.60
C GLU A 40 -0.34 11.45 2.80
N LEU A 41 -0.65 10.17 2.96
CA LEU A 41 -0.06 9.34 4.02
C LEU A 41 1.45 9.15 3.77
N MET A 42 1.86 8.81 2.55
CA MET A 42 3.26 8.58 2.20
C MET A 42 4.11 9.85 2.40
N GLU A 43 3.61 11.01 1.99
CA GLU A 43 4.27 12.31 2.19
C GLU A 43 4.41 12.64 3.68
N LYS A 44 3.34 12.44 4.46
CA LYS A 44 3.35 12.67 5.90
C LYS A 44 4.27 11.71 6.64
N ALA A 45 4.34 10.45 6.22
CA ALA A 45 5.23 9.45 6.80
C ALA A 45 6.70 9.76 6.50
N ARG A 46 7.02 10.31 5.30
CA ARG A 46 8.36 10.60 4.79
C ARG A 46 9.25 9.36 4.69
N TYR A 47 9.41 8.61 5.78
CA TYR A 47 10.21 7.38 5.83
C TYR A 47 9.36 6.16 5.53
N CYS A 48 9.98 5.18 4.85
CA CYS A 48 9.36 3.88 4.63
C CYS A 48 10.34 2.75 4.89
N ALA A 49 9.81 1.55 5.08
CA ALA A 49 10.61 0.34 5.01
C ALA A 49 10.69 -0.11 3.54
N LEU A 50 11.91 -0.21 3.00
CA LEU A 50 12.16 -0.95 1.75
C LEU A 50 12.46 -2.39 2.10
N VAL A 51 11.66 -3.31 1.58
CA VAL A 51 11.87 -4.75 1.68
C VAL A 51 12.38 -5.27 0.34
N THR A 52 13.50 -5.96 0.36
CA THR A 52 14.14 -6.63 -0.79
C THR A 52 14.33 -8.11 -0.45
N ILE A 53 14.67 -8.93 -1.43
CA ILE A 53 15.01 -10.34 -1.21
C ILE A 53 16.54 -10.48 -1.09
N GLY A 54 17.00 -10.98 0.05
CA GLY A 54 18.41 -11.23 0.33
C GLY A 54 19.00 -12.36 -0.52
N GLY A 55 20.32 -12.45 -0.53
CA GLY A 55 21.04 -13.50 -1.26
C GLY A 55 20.68 -14.92 -0.81
N ASP A 56 20.24 -15.07 0.41
CA ASP A 56 19.76 -16.29 1.07
C ASP A 56 18.25 -16.57 0.87
N GLY A 57 17.55 -15.70 0.11
CA GLY A 57 16.12 -15.79 -0.16
C GLY A 57 15.22 -15.17 0.95
N HIS A 58 15.78 -14.70 2.04
CA HIS A 58 15.00 -14.06 3.09
C HIS A 58 14.68 -12.60 2.79
N PRO A 59 13.47 -12.11 3.16
CA PRO A 59 13.15 -10.68 3.11
C PRO A 59 14.08 -9.86 4.01
N GLN A 60 14.57 -8.74 3.48
CA GLN A 60 15.47 -7.82 4.17
C GLN A 60 14.84 -6.44 4.21
N ALA A 61 14.50 -5.95 5.40
CA ALA A 61 13.88 -4.65 5.61
C ALA A 61 14.89 -3.59 6.11
N ARG A 62 14.76 -2.34 5.67
CA ARG A 62 15.50 -1.18 6.19
C ARG A 62 14.71 0.11 5.97
N THR A 63 14.94 1.08 6.83
CA THR A 63 14.36 2.43 6.71
C THR A 63 15.02 3.19 5.57
N ILE A 64 14.19 3.87 4.77
CA ILE A 64 14.59 4.69 3.62
C ILE A 64 13.90 6.05 3.72
N ASP A 65 14.63 7.12 3.41
CA ASP A 65 14.09 8.44 3.09
C ASP A 65 13.85 8.48 1.58
N ALA A 66 12.64 8.08 1.16
CA ALA A 66 12.26 8.02 -0.24
C ALA A 66 11.83 9.40 -0.76
N PHE A 67 11.87 9.59 -2.08
CA PHE A 67 11.18 10.73 -2.68
C PHE A 67 9.65 10.55 -2.61
N PRO A 68 8.88 11.65 -2.58
CA PRO A 68 7.45 11.57 -2.82
C PRO A 68 7.14 10.79 -4.11
N PRO A 69 6.02 10.04 -4.17
CA PRO A 69 5.69 9.26 -5.36
C PRO A 69 5.38 10.17 -6.54
N ASP A 70 5.85 9.78 -7.73
CA ASP A 70 5.45 10.40 -9.01
C ASP A 70 3.94 10.16 -9.27
N ASP A 71 3.36 10.78 -10.31
CA ASP A 71 1.91 10.69 -10.62
C ASP A 71 1.40 9.26 -10.87
N ASP A 72 2.25 8.37 -11.33
CA ASP A 72 2.00 6.94 -11.52
C ASP A 72 2.29 6.08 -10.29
N MET A 73 2.56 6.70 -9.15
CA MET A 73 3.00 6.05 -7.90
C MET A 73 4.42 5.47 -7.95
N THR A 74 5.21 5.74 -8.98
CA THR A 74 6.64 5.40 -9.01
C THR A 74 7.36 6.10 -7.87
N VAL A 75 8.20 5.36 -7.14
CA VAL A 75 8.98 5.88 -6.00
C VAL A 75 10.47 5.78 -6.31
N TRP A 76 11.19 6.86 -5.99
CA TRP A 76 12.63 6.93 -6.18
C TRP A 76 13.36 6.96 -4.84
N ILE A 77 14.55 6.33 -4.81
CA ILE A 77 15.39 6.22 -3.62
C ILE A 77 16.82 6.47 -4.05
N ALA A 78 17.51 7.42 -3.41
CA ALA A 78 18.95 7.59 -3.60
C ALA A 78 19.73 6.73 -2.61
N THR A 79 20.82 6.12 -3.05
CA THR A 79 21.67 5.31 -2.21
C THR A 79 23.09 5.16 -2.77
N ASN A 80 24.02 4.76 -1.92
CA ASN A 80 25.36 4.40 -2.36
C ASN A 80 25.35 3.06 -3.12
N PRO A 81 26.05 2.95 -4.27
CA PRO A 81 26.04 1.77 -5.14
C PRO A 81 26.59 0.50 -4.49
N VAL A 82 27.44 0.60 -3.45
CA VAL A 82 28.01 -0.55 -2.74
C VAL A 82 27.11 -1.12 -1.65
N THR A 83 25.95 -0.52 -1.44
CA THR A 83 25.02 -1.01 -0.39
C THR A 83 24.41 -2.34 -0.78
N ARG A 84 24.15 -3.19 0.24
CA ARG A 84 23.54 -4.51 0.07
C ARG A 84 22.23 -4.47 -0.74
N LYS A 85 21.37 -3.46 -0.51
CA LYS A 85 20.10 -3.34 -1.23
C LYS A 85 20.25 -3.16 -2.74
N VAL A 86 21.36 -2.55 -3.20
CA VAL A 86 21.66 -2.41 -4.64
C VAL A 86 21.98 -3.78 -5.24
N ALA A 87 22.78 -4.59 -4.57
CA ALA A 87 23.09 -5.96 -5.00
C ALA A 87 21.82 -6.85 -4.97
N GLU A 88 20.99 -6.72 -3.94
CA GLU A 88 19.74 -7.46 -3.79
C GLU A 88 18.77 -7.13 -4.93
N VAL A 89 18.52 -5.84 -5.23
CA VAL A 89 17.65 -5.39 -6.33
C VAL A 89 18.15 -5.87 -7.70
N ARG A 90 19.47 -5.88 -7.93
CA ARG A 90 20.04 -6.40 -9.18
C ARG A 90 19.80 -7.90 -9.35
N LYS A 91 19.81 -8.66 -8.25
CA LYS A 91 19.61 -10.10 -8.24
C LYS A 91 18.13 -10.46 -8.31
N ASP A 92 17.30 -9.80 -7.51
CA ASP A 92 15.85 -10.00 -7.47
C ASP A 92 15.15 -8.64 -7.40
N PRO A 93 14.47 -8.22 -8.48
CA PRO A 93 13.84 -6.91 -8.55
C PRO A 93 12.55 -6.79 -7.74
N ARG A 94 12.04 -7.84 -7.12
CA ARG A 94 10.82 -7.79 -6.31
C ARG A 94 11.06 -7.02 -5.03
N VAL A 95 10.24 -6.01 -4.80
CA VAL A 95 10.35 -5.16 -3.63
C VAL A 95 8.98 -4.82 -3.06
N THR A 96 8.98 -4.45 -1.79
CA THR A 96 7.83 -3.85 -1.13
C THR A 96 8.29 -2.58 -0.43
N LEU A 97 7.52 -1.49 -0.59
CA LEU A 97 7.64 -0.30 0.24
C LEU A 97 6.48 -0.29 1.24
N TYR A 98 6.80 -0.09 2.52
CA TYR A 98 5.82 -0.01 3.58
C TYR A 98 5.94 1.31 4.31
N TYR A 99 4.89 2.12 4.25
CA TYR A 99 4.76 3.41 4.94
C TYR A 99 3.79 3.23 6.10
N TYR A 100 4.25 3.56 7.30
CA TYR A 100 3.42 3.56 8.50
C TYR A 100 2.69 4.90 8.64
N GLU A 101 1.41 4.90 9.00
CA GLU A 101 0.63 6.12 9.21
C GLU A 101 1.05 6.82 10.50
N PRO A 102 1.59 8.05 10.44
CA PRO A 102 1.94 8.78 11.64
C PRO A 102 0.72 9.10 12.52
N GLY A 103 0.75 8.60 13.75
CA GLY A 103 -0.31 8.83 14.75
C GLY A 103 -1.45 7.81 14.74
N GLY A 104 -1.35 6.74 13.95
CA GLY A 104 -2.34 5.66 13.90
C GLY A 104 -1.74 4.32 13.46
N PRO A 105 -2.48 3.24 13.51
CA PRO A 105 -2.01 1.92 13.06
C PRO A 105 -2.15 1.69 11.55
N GLY A 106 -2.52 2.73 10.78
CA GLY A 106 -2.68 2.65 9.34
C GLY A 106 -1.35 2.49 8.59
N TYR A 107 -1.42 2.18 7.31
CA TYR A 107 -0.26 2.00 6.44
C TYR A 107 -0.61 2.11 4.97
N VAL A 108 0.42 2.33 4.16
CA VAL A 108 0.41 2.10 2.71
C VAL A 108 1.49 1.10 2.38
N THR A 109 1.15 0.08 1.62
CA THR A 109 2.07 -0.89 1.05
C THR A 109 2.06 -0.78 -0.47
N LEU A 110 3.24 -0.57 -1.08
CA LEU A 110 3.44 -0.66 -2.53
C LEU A 110 4.21 -1.93 -2.85
N LEU A 111 3.57 -2.86 -3.56
CA LEU A 111 4.23 -4.05 -4.10
C LEU A 111 4.66 -3.74 -5.54
N GLY A 112 5.95 -3.94 -5.82
CA GLY A 112 6.50 -3.52 -7.10
C GLY A 112 7.79 -4.22 -7.51
N ARG A 113 8.35 -3.68 -8.58
CA ARG A 113 9.68 -4.08 -9.08
C ARG A 113 10.60 -2.89 -9.04
N ALA A 114 11.85 -3.13 -8.68
CA ALA A 114 12.87 -2.09 -8.60
C ALA A 114 13.95 -2.29 -9.66
N VAL A 115 14.50 -1.17 -10.14
CA VAL A 115 15.68 -1.16 -10.99
C VAL A 115 16.69 -0.14 -10.46
N VAL A 116 17.97 -0.45 -10.62
CA VAL A 116 19.06 0.48 -10.29
C VAL A 116 19.30 1.37 -11.50
N VAL A 117 19.24 2.69 -11.28
CA VAL A 117 19.37 3.72 -12.33
C VAL A 117 20.63 4.54 -12.04
N SER A 118 21.53 4.58 -13.01
CA SER A 118 22.77 5.37 -12.96
C SER A 118 22.78 6.50 -13.99
N ASP A 119 21.64 6.77 -14.64
CA ASP A 119 21.51 7.81 -15.65
C ASP A 119 21.82 9.19 -15.05
N PRO A 120 22.76 9.97 -15.65
CA PRO A 120 23.19 11.26 -15.11
C PRO A 120 22.08 12.31 -15.05
N ALA A 121 21.14 12.31 -16.01
CA ALA A 121 20.05 13.26 -16.06
C ALA A 121 19.04 12.98 -14.94
N GLU A 122 18.68 11.71 -14.71
CA GLU A 122 17.83 11.31 -13.59
C GLU A 122 18.46 11.60 -12.24
N LYS A 123 19.76 11.35 -12.10
CA LYS A 123 20.53 11.69 -10.90
C LYS A 123 20.56 13.20 -10.65
N ALA A 124 20.77 14.00 -11.69
CA ALA A 124 20.76 15.46 -11.58
C ALA A 124 19.38 16.02 -11.19
N LYS A 125 18.31 15.49 -11.79
CA LYS A 125 16.91 15.87 -11.48
C LYS A 125 16.54 15.64 -10.03
N ARG A 126 17.10 14.61 -9.40
CA ARG A 126 16.75 14.17 -8.04
C ARG A 126 17.83 14.47 -6.99
N TRP A 127 18.83 15.31 -7.35
CA TRP A 127 19.83 15.76 -6.39
C TRP A 127 19.23 16.69 -5.34
N LYS A 128 19.60 16.49 -4.07
CA LYS A 128 19.31 17.41 -2.97
C LYS A 128 20.64 17.95 -2.45
N GLU A 129 20.76 19.27 -2.24
CA GLU A 129 22.02 19.91 -1.86
C GLU A 129 22.57 19.44 -0.50
N ASP A 130 21.71 19.08 0.43
CA ASP A 130 22.09 18.52 1.73
C ASP A 130 22.75 17.14 1.62
N TRP A 131 22.62 16.46 0.48
CA TRP A 131 23.27 15.17 0.24
C TRP A 131 24.77 15.27 0.00
N ALA A 132 25.32 16.47 -0.23
CA ALA A 132 26.75 16.69 -0.31
C ALA A 132 27.52 16.26 0.96
N ALA A 133 26.81 16.14 2.09
CA ALA A 133 27.36 15.57 3.32
C ALA A 133 27.54 14.03 3.27
N PHE A 134 26.79 13.34 2.43
CA PHE A 134 26.76 11.87 2.34
C PHE A 134 27.46 11.34 1.09
N TYR A 135 27.43 12.10 0.00
CA TYR A 135 28.02 11.74 -1.29
C TYR A 135 29.15 12.70 -1.64
N LYS A 136 30.35 12.18 -1.78
CA LYS A 136 31.56 12.98 -1.99
C LYS A 136 31.63 13.66 -3.36
N ASP A 137 31.04 13.02 -4.36
CA ASP A 137 31.07 13.51 -5.72
C ASP A 137 29.93 14.51 -5.96
N LYS A 138 30.24 15.79 -5.86
CA LYS A 138 29.34 16.91 -6.19
C LYS A 138 28.76 16.82 -7.61
N ASN A 139 29.47 16.18 -8.51
CA ASN A 139 29.09 16.05 -9.92
C ASN A 139 28.13 14.86 -10.12
N ARG A 140 27.68 14.23 -9.03
CA ARG A 140 26.72 13.12 -9.07
C ARG A 140 27.28 11.91 -9.83
N GLY A 141 28.57 11.65 -9.63
CA GLY A 141 29.33 10.57 -10.27
C GLY A 141 28.99 9.19 -9.71
N ASP A 142 30.05 8.43 -9.37
CA ASP A 142 29.93 7.00 -9.07
C ASP A 142 29.54 6.67 -7.63
N ASP A 143 29.52 7.66 -6.71
CA ASP A 143 29.30 7.43 -5.30
C ASP A 143 27.81 7.34 -4.90
N TYR A 144 26.87 7.61 -5.82
CA TYR A 144 25.46 7.31 -5.60
C TYR A 144 24.73 6.84 -6.87
N VAL A 145 23.68 6.08 -6.65
CA VAL A 145 22.73 5.60 -7.67
C VAL A 145 21.31 5.83 -7.19
N LEU A 146 20.37 5.78 -8.12
CA LEU A 146 18.94 5.77 -7.81
C LEU A 146 18.40 4.34 -7.88
N ILE A 147 17.43 4.03 -7.04
CA ILE A 147 16.58 2.86 -7.19
C ILE A 147 15.19 3.41 -7.56
N ARG A 148 14.70 3.02 -8.73
CA ARG A 148 13.33 3.30 -9.17
C ARG A 148 12.46 2.10 -8.84
N VAL A 149 11.40 2.30 -8.07
CA VAL A 149 10.39 1.30 -7.74
C VAL A 149 9.14 1.61 -8.54
N THR A 150 8.75 0.70 -9.43
CA THR A 150 7.50 0.77 -10.19
C THR A 150 6.51 -0.19 -9.54
N PRO A 151 5.51 0.31 -8.82
CA PRO A 151 4.54 -0.53 -8.15
C PRO A 151 3.49 -1.04 -9.13
N PHE A 152 3.04 -2.28 -8.95
CA PHE A 152 1.91 -2.87 -9.67
C PHE A 152 0.67 -3.02 -8.78
N ARG A 153 0.83 -2.91 -7.45
CA ARG A 153 -0.29 -2.96 -6.50
C ARG A 153 -0.02 -2.07 -5.30
N LEU A 154 -1.09 -1.39 -4.89
CA LEU A 154 -1.17 -0.63 -3.66
C LEU A 154 -2.19 -1.28 -2.72
N GLU A 155 -1.81 -1.46 -1.46
CA GLU A 155 -2.69 -1.85 -0.37
C GLU A 155 -2.62 -0.81 0.74
N MET A 156 -3.76 -0.44 1.33
CA MET A 156 -3.75 0.53 2.41
C MET A 156 -4.87 0.36 3.43
N VAL A 157 -4.56 0.81 4.62
CA VAL A 157 -5.51 1.14 5.69
C VAL A 157 -5.11 2.51 6.21
N SER A 158 -6.07 3.42 6.36
CA SER A 158 -5.80 4.73 6.94
C SER A 158 -6.94 5.17 7.84
N TYR A 159 -6.65 5.25 9.10
CA TYR A 159 -7.60 5.75 10.10
C TYR A 159 -7.80 7.26 9.95
N GLY A 160 -6.75 7.99 9.59
CA GLY A 160 -6.82 9.43 9.34
C GLY A 160 -7.71 9.81 8.17
N HIS A 161 -7.89 8.93 7.19
CA HIS A 161 -8.73 9.14 6.02
C HIS A 161 -10.06 8.36 6.08
N GLY A 162 -10.32 7.60 7.17
CA GLY A 162 -11.50 6.76 7.28
C GLY A 162 -11.52 5.58 6.29
N LEU A 163 -10.38 5.22 5.74
CA LEU A 163 -10.21 4.09 4.79
C LEU A 163 -9.77 2.85 5.56
N LEU A 164 -10.76 2.05 5.96
CA LEU A 164 -10.54 0.90 6.83
C LEU A 164 -10.59 -0.42 6.05
N ASN A 165 -10.18 -1.49 6.73
CA ASN A 165 -10.33 -2.86 6.25
C ASN A 165 -11.79 -3.18 5.94
N ASP A 166 -12.00 -4.08 4.99
CA ASP A 166 -13.29 -4.71 4.79
C ASP A 166 -13.74 -5.43 6.08
N PRO A 167 -14.93 -5.12 6.64
CA PRO A 167 -15.33 -5.63 7.95
C PRO A 167 -15.60 -7.15 7.98
N ALA A 168 -15.86 -7.77 6.83
CA ALA A 168 -16.14 -9.21 6.74
C ALA A 168 -14.87 -10.03 6.54
N SER A 169 -13.94 -9.56 5.70
CA SER A 169 -12.73 -10.29 5.34
C SER A 169 -11.47 -9.79 6.04
N TRP A 170 -11.52 -8.62 6.69
CA TRP A 170 -10.38 -7.92 7.29
C TRP A 170 -9.27 -7.58 6.30
N ARG A 171 -9.55 -7.64 5.00
CA ARG A 171 -8.59 -7.29 3.96
C ARG A 171 -8.47 -5.77 3.85
N PRO A 172 -7.24 -5.25 3.63
CA PRO A 172 -7.03 -3.85 3.33
C PRO A 172 -7.67 -3.47 2.00
N LEU A 173 -7.89 -2.19 1.79
CA LEU A 173 -8.20 -1.66 0.46
C LEU A 173 -7.03 -1.96 -0.46
N SER A 174 -7.33 -2.50 -1.64
CA SER A 174 -6.30 -2.90 -2.62
C SER A 174 -6.69 -2.40 -4.01
N ILE A 175 -5.73 -1.83 -4.72
CA ILE A 175 -5.88 -1.43 -6.13
C ILE A 175 -4.67 -1.90 -6.94
N GLU A 176 -4.93 -2.41 -8.14
CA GLU A 176 -3.87 -2.68 -9.11
C GLU A 176 -3.43 -1.36 -9.76
N LEU A 177 -2.12 -1.21 -9.96
CA LEU A 177 -1.51 -0.07 -10.65
C LEU A 177 -1.11 -0.50 -12.07
N PRO A 178 -1.03 0.44 -13.04
CA PRO A 178 -0.70 0.12 -14.43
C PRO A 178 0.67 -0.52 -14.61
#